data_b4608c1d7a281e99bd5d9c9054b53aad
#
_entry.id   b4608c1d7a281e99bd5d9c9054b53aad
#
_cell.length_a   1.000
_cell.length_b   1.000
_cell.length_c   1.000
_cell.angle_alpha   90.00
_cell.angle_beta   90.00
_cell.angle_gamma   90.00
#
_symmetry.space_group_name_H-M   'P 1'
#
loop_
_entity.id
_entity.type
_entity.pdbx_description
1 polymer ?
#
loop_
_entity_poly.entity_id
_entity_poly.type
_entity_poly.pdbx_seq_one_letter_code
_entity_poly.pdbx_strand_id
1 'polypeptide(L)'
;EDVSGMPGMCTPIDDGGIGFDYRLGMAIPDFWIKLLKDVPDEEWNIWEMWSVMTNRLPEVKTVAYAESHDQALVGDKTIAFRLMDKEMYFHMDRASENLIIDRGMALHKMIRLMTISTGGQAYLNFMGNEFGHPEWIDFPREGNGWSYAHARRLWSLSRNKLLRYSWLGDFDRAMIRLVKKYKVLADGYAWNQLMDEQNKTMVFSHGRLLFV
;
A
#
# COMPACT_ATOMS: atom_id res chain seq x y z
N GLU A 1 -8.81 -8.66 13.91
CA GLU A 1 -7.82 -7.60 13.83
C GLU A 1 -6.66 -7.87 14.79
N ASP A 2 -5.44 -7.94 14.29
CA ASP A 2 -4.25 -8.22 15.10
C ASP A 2 -3.56 -6.91 15.50
N VAL A 3 -3.96 -6.36 16.63
CA VAL A 3 -3.33 -5.15 17.20
C VAL A 3 -2.26 -5.48 18.24
N SER A 4 -2.11 -6.75 18.63
CA SER A 4 -1.26 -7.14 19.77
C SER A 4 0.11 -7.69 19.37
N GLY A 5 0.32 -8.04 18.11
CA GLY A 5 1.50 -8.80 17.69
C GLY A 5 1.63 -10.16 18.37
N MET A 6 0.54 -10.72 18.86
CA MET A 6 0.51 -11.96 19.66
C MET A 6 1.09 -13.15 18.87
N PRO A 7 2.17 -13.79 19.33
CA PRO A 7 2.82 -14.88 18.58
C PRO A 7 1.90 -16.07 18.29
N GLY A 8 1.04 -16.45 19.21
CA GLY A 8 0.13 -17.60 19.09
C GLY A 8 -1.12 -17.39 18.22
N MET A 9 -1.26 -16.24 17.56
CA MET A 9 -2.45 -15.94 16.76
C MET A 9 -2.68 -16.95 15.64
N CYS A 10 -1.64 -17.30 14.89
CA CYS A 10 -1.70 -18.27 13.79
C CYS A 10 -1.26 -19.68 14.17
N THR A 11 -0.98 -19.92 15.44
CA THR A 11 -0.71 -21.26 15.94
C THR A 11 -2.03 -22.08 15.95
N PRO A 12 -2.03 -23.34 15.51
CA PRO A 12 -3.20 -24.21 15.55
C PRO A 12 -3.82 -24.29 16.97
N ILE A 13 -5.13 -24.45 17.02
CA ILE A 13 -5.86 -24.56 18.29
C ILE A 13 -5.36 -25.78 19.09
N ASP A 14 -5.10 -26.89 18.42
CA ASP A 14 -4.60 -28.13 19.04
C ASP A 14 -3.21 -27.95 19.66
N ASP A 15 -2.45 -26.95 19.19
CA ASP A 15 -1.14 -26.58 19.74
C ASP A 15 -1.22 -25.40 20.74
N GLY A 16 -2.42 -25.06 21.18
CA GLY A 16 -2.67 -24.01 22.17
C GLY A 16 -2.73 -22.60 21.60
N GLY A 17 -2.82 -22.44 20.29
CA GLY A 17 -2.98 -21.16 19.61
C GLY A 17 -4.43 -20.73 19.41
N ILE A 18 -4.63 -19.61 18.69
CA ILE A 18 -5.96 -19.07 18.36
C ILE A 18 -6.48 -19.65 17.05
N GLY A 19 -5.60 -20.07 16.14
CA GLY A 19 -5.93 -20.79 14.90
C GLY A 19 -6.33 -19.91 13.73
N PHE A 20 -5.91 -18.67 13.66
CA PHE A 20 -6.10 -17.85 12.45
C PHE A 20 -5.16 -18.29 11.33
N ASP A 21 -5.65 -18.27 10.09
CA ASP A 21 -4.83 -18.62 8.91
C ASP A 21 -3.83 -17.53 8.50
N TYR A 22 -4.16 -16.28 8.78
CA TYR A 22 -3.37 -15.10 8.40
C TYR A 22 -3.34 -14.07 9.52
N ARG A 23 -2.27 -13.29 9.54
CA ARG A 23 -2.19 -12.08 10.35
C ARG A 23 -1.90 -10.85 9.48
N LEU A 24 -2.23 -9.67 9.98
CA LEU A 24 -1.92 -8.41 9.31
C LEU A 24 -0.44 -8.06 9.45
N GLY A 25 0.17 -7.60 8.35
CA GLY A 25 1.54 -7.07 8.32
C GLY A 25 1.59 -5.61 8.74
N MET A 26 1.28 -5.32 10.01
CA MET A 26 1.06 -3.96 10.53
C MET A 26 2.30 -3.05 10.43
N ALA A 27 3.50 -3.61 10.45
CA ALA A 27 4.73 -2.82 10.30
C ALA A 27 4.85 -2.17 8.91
N ILE A 28 4.21 -2.72 7.88
CA ILE A 28 4.31 -2.23 6.50
C ILE A 28 3.67 -0.85 6.32
N PRO A 29 2.39 -0.64 6.65
CA PRO A 29 1.76 0.67 6.50
C PRO A 29 2.41 1.74 7.40
N ASP A 30 2.78 1.40 8.62
CA ASP A 30 3.44 2.33 9.54
C ASP A 30 4.80 2.78 8.99
N PHE A 31 5.55 1.85 8.40
CA PHE A 31 6.79 2.16 7.72
C PHE A 31 6.59 3.11 6.53
N TRP A 32 5.62 2.83 5.64
CA TRP A 32 5.33 3.70 4.51
C TRP A 32 4.95 5.11 4.94
N ILE A 33 4.10 5.24 5.98
CA ILE A 33 3.71 6.56 6.49
C ILE A 33 4.91 7.32 7.04
N LYS A 34 5.71 6.67 7.89
CA LYS A 34 6.92 7.28 8.46
C LYS A 34 7.88 7.71 7.35
N LEU A 35 8.12 6.85 6.38
CA LEU A 35 9.01 7.15 5.26
C LEU A 35 8.52 8.35 4.45
N LEU A 36 7.24 8.37 4.06
CA LEU A 36 6.64 9.45 3.29
C LEU A 36 6.52 10.78 4.02
N LYS A 37 6.47 10.73 5.35
CA LYS A 37 6.32 11.93 6.18
C LYS A 37 7.66 12.56 6.52
N ASP A 38 8.65 11.74 6.83
CA ASP A 38 9.85 12.18 7.52
C ASP A 38 11.11 12.16 6.65
N VAL A 39 11.08 11.46 5.49
CA VAL A 39 12.27 11.22 4.67
C VAL A 39 12.02 11.55 3.19
N PRO A 40 12.82 12.46 2.59
CA PRO A 40 12.80 12.68 1.14
C PRO A 40 13.09 11.38 0.38
N ASP A 41 12.47 11.17 -0.78
CA ASP A 41 12.58 9.90 -1.50
C ASP A 41 14.00 9.59 -2.02
N GLU A 42 14.80 10.58 -2.31
CA GLU A 42 16.21 10.43 -2.64
C GLU A 42 17.08 9.90 -1.46
N GLU A 43 16.58 10.03 -0.23
CA GLU A 43 17.25 9.56 0.98
C GLU A 43 16.73 8.19 1.46
N TRP A 44 15.72 7.61 0.82
CA TRP A 44 15.16 6.34 1.22
C TRP A 44 16.23 5.24 1.22
N ASN A 45 16.30 4.50 2.33
CA ASN A 45 17.19 3.35 2.45
C ASN A 45 16.53 2.09 1.90
N ILE A 46 17.02 1.57 0.77
CA ILE A 46 16.40 0.42 0.11
C ILE A 46 16.62 -0.90 0.86
N TRP A 47 17.67 -1.04 1.64
CA TRP A 47 17.85 -2.19 2.53
C TRP A 47 16.85 -2.19 3.67
N GLU A 48 16.56 -1.02 4.27
CA GLU A 48 15.53 -0.88 5.29
C GLU A 48 14.15 -1.19 4.70
N MET A 49 13.83 -0.64 3.51
CA MET A 49 12.60 -0.94 2.78
C MET A 49 12.45 -2.45 2.57
N TRP A 50 13.48 -3.11 2.05
CA TRP A 50 13.48 -4.56 1.84
C TRP A 50 13.26 -5.32 3.14
N SER A 51 13.99 -4.96 4.19
CA SER A 51 13.92 -5.61 5.49
C SER A 51 12.51 -5.55 6.09
N VAL A 52 11.90 -4.37 6.10
CA VAL A 52 10.53 -4.21 6.64
C VAL A 52 9.51 -4.98 5.81
N MET A 53 9.61 -4.91 4.47
CA MET A 53 8.67 -5.61 3.59
C MET A 53 8.77 -7.13 3.68
N THR A 54 9.95 -7.67 4.01
CA THR A 54 10.19 -9.13 4.03
C THR A 54 10.30 -9.73 5.43
N ASN A 55 10.34 -8.90 6.49
CA ASN A 55 10.42 -9.37 7.86
C ASN A 55 9.09 -10.00 8.30
N ARG A 56 9.08 -11.32 8.38
CA ARG A 56 7.90 -12.12 8.74
C ARG A 56 8.28 -13.23 9.69
N LEU A 57 7.35 -13.61 10.55
CA LEU A 57 7.50 -14.82 11.35
C LEU A 57 7.52 -16.05 10.43
N PRO A 58 8.45 -17.00 10.63
CA PRO A 58 8.45 -18.25 9.90
C PRO A 58 7.09 -18.95 10.00
N GLU A 59 6.63 -19.55 8.89
CA GLU A 59 5.38 -20.32 8.82
C GLU A 59 4.08 -19.54 9.07
N VAL A 60 4.16 -18.24 9.36
CA VAL A 60 2.99 -17.39 9.54
C VAL A 60 2.66 -16.65 8.26
N LYS A 61 1.48 -16.90 7.72
CA LYS A 61 0.99 -16.18 6.54
C LYS A 61 0.59 -14.76 6.90
N THR A 62 1.06 -13.81 6.10
CA THR A 62 0.86 -12.38 6.33
C THR A 62 0.01 -11.75 5.24
N VAL A 63 -0.92 -10.91 5.63
CA VAL A 63 -1.66 -9.99 4.73
C VAL A 63 -0.88 -8.69 4.65
N ALA A 64 -0.25 -8.42 3.51
CA ALA A 64 0.43 -7.15 3.26
C ALA A 64 -0.55 -6.05 2.88
N TYR A 65 -0.28 -4.83 3.28
CA TYR A 65 -1.04 -3.65 2.85
C TYR A 65 -0.20 -2.38 3.03
N ALA A 66 -0.40 -1.42 2.14
CA ALA A 66 0.29 -0.14 2.22
C ALA A 66 -0.46 0.86 3.10
N GLU A 67 -1.78 0.76 3.13
CA GLU A 67 -2.68 1.64 3.87
C GLU A 67 -3.98 0.90 4.20
N SER A 68 -4.56 1.19 5.35
CA SER A 68 -5.91 0.80 5.74
C SER A 68 -6.72 2.03 6.18
N HIS A 69 -7.90 1.81 6.76
CA HIS A 69 -8.67 2.90 7.37
C HIS A 69 -7.91 3.56 8.54
N ASP A 70 -7.08 2.82 9.25
CA ASP A 70 -6.34 3.36 10.40
C ASP A 70 -5.39 4.48 10.01
N GLN A 71 -4.69 4.34 8.87
CA GLN A 71 -3.76 5.36 8.38
C GLN A 71 -4.48 6.55 7.74
N ALA A 72 -5.70 6.35 7.28
CA ALA A 72 -6.51 7.38 6.62
C ALA A 72 -7.57 8.01 7.54
N LEU A 73 -7.48 7.82 8.86
CA LEU A 73 -8.40 8.39 9.86
C LEU A 73 -8.32 9.91 9.94
N VAL A 74 -9.32 10.47 10.59
CA VAL A 74 -9.43 11.92 10.86
C VAL A 74 -8.13 12.50 11.41
N GLY A 75 -7.65 13.56 10.77
CA GLY A 75 -6.41 14.24 11.14
C GLY A 75 -5.16 13.67 10.49
N ASP A 76 -5.29 12.57 9.76
CA ASP A 76 -4.21 12.01 8.96
C ASP A 76 -4.51 12.08 7.44
N LYS A 77 -3.62 11.58 6.60
CA LYS A 77 -3.71 11.68 5.15
C LYS A 77 -3.63 10.30 4.51
N THR A 78 -4.34 10.11 3.40
CA THR A 78 -4.12 8.95 2.52
C THR A 78 -2.70 9.00 1.93
N ILE A 79 -2.15 7.86 1.52
CA ILE A 79 -0.86 7.80 0.82
C ILE A 79 -0.86 8.72 -0.41
N ALA A 80 -1.93 8.69 -1.19
CA ALA A 80 -2.07 9.56 -2.36
C ALA A 80 -1.95 11.04 -1.98
N PHE A 81 -2.62 11.46 -0.91
CA PHE A 81 -2.57 12.86 -0.48
C PHE A 81 -1.25 13.23 0.18
N ARG A 82 -0.55 12.29 0.85
CA ARG A 82 0.82 12.54 1.34
C ARG A 82 1.80 12.79 0.21
N LEU A 83 1.66 12.08 -0.90
CA LEU A 83 2.55 12.18 -2.06
C LEU A 83 2.29 13.42 -2.91
N MET A 84 1.04 13.87 -3.02
CA MET A 84 0.62 14.87 -4.01
C MET A 84 -0.03 16.11 -3.40
N ASP A 85 -0.44 16.05 -2.14
CA ASP A 85 -1.07 17.12 -1.36
C ASP A 85 -2.16 17.87 -2.15
N LYS A 86 -2.28 19.15 -1.91
CA LYS A 86 -3.28 20.04 -2.54
C LYS A 86 -3.22 20.06 -4.08
N GLU A 87 -2.10 19.68 -4.67
CA GLU A 87 -1.98 19.62 -6.13
C GLU A 87 -3.01 18.65 -6.76
N MET A 88 -3.46 17.66 -6.00
CA MET A 88 -4.54 16.75 -6.44
C MET A 88 -5.85 17.46 -6.74
N TYR A 89 -6.12 18.61 -6.15
CA TYR A 89 -7.36 19.36 -6.39
C TYR A 89 -7.33 20.17 -7.70
N PHE A 90 -6.12 20.47 -8.21
CA PHE A 90 -5.94 21.38 -9.32
C PHE A 90 -5.32 20.74 -10.58
N HIS A 91 -4.55 19.65 -10.41
CA HIS A 91 -3.70 19.12 -11.46
C HIS A 91 -3.90 17.62 -11.75
N MET A 92 -5.01 17.06 -11.32
CA MET A 92 -5.36 15.67 -11.65
C MET A 92 -6.08 15.51 -13.00
N ASP A 93 -6.29 16.57 -13.75
CA ASP A 93 -6.73 16.46 -15.14
C ASP A 93 -5.60 15.92 -16.03
N ARG A 94 -5.97 15.28 -17.15
CA ARG A 94 -4.99 14.62 -18.05
C ARG A 94 -4.13 15.59 -18.85
N ALA A 95 -4.57 16.81 -19.04
CA ALA A 95 -3.88 17.84 -19.80
C ALA A 95 -2.88 18.65 -18.95
N SER A 96 -3.03 18.58 -17.62
CA SER A 96 -2.13 19.27 -16.68
C SER A 96 -0.73 18.66 -16.71
N GLU A 97 0.28 19.50 -16.74
CA GLU A 97 1.68 19.13 -16.51
C GLU A 97 2.07 19.59 -15.11
N ASN A 98 2.31 18.65 -14.20
CA ASN A 98 2.67 18.93 -12.81
C ASN A 98 3.59 17.84 -12.28
N LEU A 99 4.84 18.20 -12.01
CA LEU A 99 5.87 17.25 -11.59
C LEU A 99 5.54 16.58 -10.25
N ILE A 100 4.86 17.27 -9.33
CA ILE A 100 4.45 16.72 -8.03
C ILE A 100 3.44 15.60 -8.26
N ILE A 101 2.47 15.82 -9.14
CA ILE A 101 1.48 14.78 -9.50
C ILE A 101 2.15 13.61 -10.20
N ASP A 102 3.01 13.86 -11.18
CA ASP A 102 3.69 12.80 -11.95
C ASP A 102 4.55 11.92 -11.04
N ARG A 103 5.38 12.54 -10.18
CA ARG A 103 6.19 11.85 -9.19
C ARG A 103 5.32 11.12 -8.17
N GLY A 104 4.31 11.78 -7.61
CA GLY A 104 3.43 11.19 -6.61
C GLY A 104 2.68 9.96 -7.13
N MET A 105 2.21 10.01 -8.38
CA MET A 105 1.58 8.86 -9.04
C MET A 105 2.57 7.71 -9.27
N ALA A 106 3.82 8.02 -9.65
CA ALA A 106 4.86 7.00 -9.83
C ALA A 106 5.18 6.29 -8.51
N LEU A 107 5.41 7.05 -7.44
CA LEU A 107 5.68 6.51 -6.11
C LEU A 107 4.47 5.73 -5.55
N HIS A 108 3.25 6.20 -5.74
CA HIS A 108 2.04 5.49 -5.33
C HIS A 108 1.95 4.10 -5.98
N LYS A 109 2.24 4.00 -7.28
CA LYS A 109 2.29 2.72 -7.99
C LYS A 109 3.40 1.81 -7.47
N MET A 110 4.59 2.35 -7.27
CA MET A 110 5.76 1.62 -6.76
C MET A 110 5.50 1.05 -5.36
N ILE A 111 5.00 1.87 -4.43
CA ILE A 111 4.65 1.46 -3.07
C ILE A 111 3.71 0.25 -3.08
N ARG A 112 2.66 0.32 -3.88
CA ARG A 112 1.66 -0.74 -3.96
C ARG A 112 2.21 -2.01 -4.61
N LEU A 113 2.98 -1.87 -5.70
CA LEU A 113 3.63 -3.01 -6.36
C LEU A 113 4.63 -3.70 -5.43
N MET A 114 5.47 -2.94 -4.75
CA MET A 114 6.43 -3.47 -3.80
C MET A 114 5.71 -4.19 -2.65
N THR A 115 4.69 -3.57 -2.06
CA THR A 115 3.93 -4.16 -0.95
C THR A 115 3.31 -5.51 -1.33
N ILE A 116 2.61 -5.59 -2.46
CA ILE A 116 1.95 -6.84 -2.88
C ILE A 116 2.95 -7.92 -3.29
N SER A 117 4.10 -7.55 -3.81
CA SER A 117 5.09 -8.50 -4.33
C SER A 117 6.08 -9.01 -3.29
N THR A 118 6.20 -8.36 -2.13
CA THR A 118 7.17 -8.74 -1.08
C THR A 118 6.53 -9.05 0.27
N GLY A 119 5.41 -8.41 0.61
CA GLY A 119 4.91 -8.30 1.97
C GLY A 119 4.16 -9.52 2.53
N GLY A 120 3.87 -10.56 1.75
CA GLY A 120 3.17 -11.73 2.31
C GLY A 120 2.45 -12.60 1.30
N GLN A 121 1.56 -13.44 1.81
CA GLN A 121 0.77 -14.42 1.04
C GLN A 121 -0.64 -13.91 0.72
N ALA A 122 -1.01 -12.75 1.23
CA ALA A 122 -2.25 -12.06 0.91
C ALA A 122 -2.02 -10.55 0.82
N TYR A 123 -2.94 -9.85 0.18
CA TYR A 123 -2.87 -8.40 0.01
C TYR A 123 -4.23 -7.77 0.31
N LEU A 124 -4.21 -6.77 1.20
CA LEU A 124 -5.37 -5.93 1.46
C LEU A 124 -5.23 -4.63 0.68
N ASN A 125 -6.23 -4.32 -0.10
CA ASN A 125 -6.37 -3.01 -0.74
C ASN A 125 -7.49 -2.24 -0.06
N PHE A 126 -7.13 -1.17 0.64
CA PHE A 126 -8.12 -0.31 1.26
C PHE A 126 -8.90 0.45 0.18
N MET A 127 -10.23 0.50 0.32
CA MET A 127 -11.12 1.09 -0.68
C MET A 127 -10.73 2.53 -1.03
N GLY A 128 -10.51 2.80 -2.29
CA GLY A 128 -10.05 4.08 -2.80
C GLY A 128 -8.56 4.13 -3.15
N ASN A 129 -7.71 3.30 -2.53
CA ASN A 129 -6.29 3.21 -2.85
C ASN A 129 -6.05 2.82 -4.31
N GLU A 130 -6.89 1.95 -4.86
CA GLU A 130 -6.76 1.46 -6.24
C GLU A 130 -6.78 2.58 -7.28
N PHE A 131 -7.37 3.72 -6.95
CA PHE A 131 -7.38 4.89 -7.83
C PHE A 131 -6.80 6.18 -7.19
N GLY A 132 -6.21 6.07 -5.98
CA GLY A 132 -5.59 7.20 -5.29
C GLY A 132 -6.60 8.23 -4.78
N HIS A 133 -7.67 7.78 -4.10
CA HIS A 133 -8.64 8.69 -3.50
C HIS A 133 -7.96 9.67 -2.55
N PRO A 134 -8.17 11.01 -2.70
CA PRO A 134 -7.39 12.00 -1.97
C PRO A 134 -7.82 12.18 -0.52
N GLU A 135 -9.10 11.94 -0.21
CA GLU A 135 -9.69 12.30 1.06
C GLU A 135 -9.44 11.25 2.16
N TRP A 136 -9.22 11.72 3.37
CA TRP A 136 -9.18 10.90 4.58
C TRP A 136 -10.54 10.26 4.87
N ILE A 137 -10.58 9.40 5.90
CA ILE A 137 -11.84 8.86 6.45
C ILE A 137 -12.22 9.65 7.70
N ASP A 138 -13.49 10.05 7.78
CA ASP A 138 -14.11 10.52 8.99
C ASP A 138 -15.45 9.81 9.18
N PHE A 139 -15.61 9.13 10.33
CA PHE A 139 -16.85 8.45 10.65
C PHE A 139 -17.92 9.43 11.09
N PRO A 140 -19.22 9.14 10.86
CA PRO A 140 -20.30 9.93 11.43
C PRO A 140 -20.17 10.03 12.94
N ARG A 141 -20.09 11.24 13.47
CA ARG A 141 -19.93 11.55 14.88
C ARG A 141 -20.48 12.93 15.20
N GLU A 142 -20.69 13.25 16.47
CA GLU A 142 -21.23 14.52 16.90
C GLU A 142 -20.43 15.70 16.35
N GLY A 143 -19.09 15.67 16.41
CA GLY A 143 -18.22 16.75 15.96
C GLY A 143 -18.25 17.08 14.47
N ASN A 144 -18.86 16.22 13.62
CA ASN A 144 -19.07 16.49 12.20
C ASN A 144 -20.57 16.48 11.81
N GLY A 145 -21.47 16.64 12.78
CA GLY A 145 -22.93 16.65 12.56
C GLY A 145 -23.46 15.32 12.02
N TRP A 146 -22.84 14.20 12.38
CA TRP A 146 -23.18 12.86 11.91
C TRP A 146 -23.09 12.69 10.39
N SER A 147 -22.19 13.45 9.75
CA SER A 147 -22.01 13.45 8.31
C SER A 147 -21.33 12.20 7.80
N TYR A 148 -21.83 11.66 6.68
CA TYR A 148 -21.22 10.57 5.91
C TYR A 148 -20.28 11.08 4.79
N ALA A 149 -20.03 12.38 4.69
CA ALA A 149 -19.29 12.95 3.56
C ALA A 149 -17.91 12.30 3.39
N HIS A 150 -17.14 12.19 4.48
CA HIS A 150 -15.81 11.59 4.46
C HIS A 150 -15.78 10.09 4.79
N ALA A 151 -16.94 9.48 5.10
CA ALA A 151 -17.08 8.02 5.20
C ALA A 151 -17.25 7.34 3.84
N ARG A 152 -17.43 8.11 2.79
CA ARG A 152 -17.67 7.64 1.41
C ARG A 152 -16.43 7.83 0.55
N ARG A 153 -16.35 7.01 -0.50
CA ARG A 153 -15.37 7.18 -1.58
C ARG A 153 -16.05 7.75 -2.81
N LEU A 154 -15.38 8.73 -3.43
CA LEU A 154 -15.86 9.39 -4.65
C LEU A 154 -15.51 8.55 -5.89
N TRP A 155 -16.23 7.46 -6.10
CA TRP A 155 -16.03 6.55 -7.24
C TRP A 155 -16.15 7.24 -8.60
N SER A 156 -16.80 8.41 -8.67
CA SER A 156 -16.85 9.23 -9.86
C SER A 156 -15.46 9.69 -10.32
N LEU A 157 -14.50 9.89 -9.42
CA LEU A 157 -13.13 10.24 -9.76
C LEU A 157 -12.45 9.15 -10.60
N SER A 158 -12.60 7.88 -10.20
CA SER A 158 -12.01 6.74 -10.92
C SER A 158 -12.66 6.53 -12.30
N ARG A 159 -13.90 6.93 -12.48
CA ARG A 159 -14.68 6.76 -13.73
C ARG A 159 -14.52 7.94 -14.69
N ASN A 160 -14.07 9.08 -14.20
CA ASN A 160 -13.89 10.27 -15.01
C ASN A 160 -12.66 10.13 -15.92
N LYS A 161 -12.90 9.99 -17.23
CA LYS A 161 -11.85 9.81 -18.22
C LYS A 161 -10.99 11.06 -18.47
N LEU A 162 -11.41 12.22 -17.98
CA LEU A 162 -10.63 13.45 -18.05
C LEU A 162 -9.61 13.57 -16.92
N LEU A 163 -9.72 12.71 -15.88
CA LEU A 163 -8.85 12.73 -14.72
C LEU A 163 -7.87 11.56 -14.70
N ARG A 164 -6.73 11.77 -14.07
CA ARG A 164 -5.62 10.81 -13.94
C ARG A 164 -5.89 9.67 -12.94
N TYR A 165 -6.92 9.79 -12.10
CA TYR A 165 -7.33 8.73 -11.17
C TYR A 165 -7.58 7.40 -11.88
N SER A 166 -8.12 7.44 -13.11
CA SER A 166 -8.33 6.24 -13.92
C SER A 166 -7.01 5.53 -14.28
N TRP A 167 -5.89 6.25 -14.42
CA TRP A 167 -4.59 5.65 -14.70
C TRP A 167 -4.04 4.85 -13.51
N LEU A 168 -4.28 5.33 -12.28
CA LEU A 168 -3.96 4.56 -11.07
C LEU A 168 -4.83 3.30 -10.99
N GLY A 169 -6.13 3.41 -11.27
CA GLY A 169 -7.03 2.26 -11.32
C GLY A 169 -6.68 1.24 -12.42
N ASP A 170 -6.18 1.70 -13.57
CA ASP A 170 -5.71 0.83 -14.65
C ASP A 170 -4.41 0.10 -14.24
N PHE A 171 -3.51 0.78 -13.57
CA PHE A 171 -2.31 0.17 -12.99
C PHE A 171 -2.68 -0.89 -11.95
N ASP A 172 -3.59 -0.58 -11.03
CA ASP A 172 -4.07 -1.53 -10.02
C ASP A 172 -4.60 -2.80 -10.65
N ARG A 173 -5.47 -2.65 -11.63
CA ARG A 173 -6.03 -3.78 -12.38
C ARG A 173 -4.97 -4.62 -13.06
N ALA A 174 -3.94 -3.97 -13.66
CA ALA A 174 -2.84 -4.66 -14.30
C ALA A 174 -1.97 -5.40 -13.29
N MET A 175 -1.66 -4.76 -12.15
CA MET A 175 -0.90 -5.33 -11.04
C MET A 175 -1.58 -6.59 -10.48
N ILE A 176 -2.87 -6.50 -10.17
CA ILE A 176 -3.63 -7.64 -9.64
C ILE A 176 -3.71 -8.79 -10.66
N ARG A 177 -3.89 -8.47 -11.95
CA ARG A 177 -3.89 -9.49 -13.01
C ARG A 177 -2.53 -10.19 -13.12
N LEU A 178 -1.43 -9.43 -13.05
CA LEU A 178 -0.08 -9.98 -13.07
C LEU A 178 0.13 -10.94 -11.90
N VAL A 179 -0.15 -10.49 -10.68
CA VAL A 179 0.00 -11.26 -9.44
C VAL A 179 -0.82 -12.55 -9.48
N LYS A 180 -2.07 -12.48 -9.96
CA LYS A 180 -2.95 -13.65 -10.12
C LYS A 180 -2.44 -14.60 -11.20
N LYS A 181 -2.03 -14.08 -12.36
CA LYS A 181 -1.53 -14.90 -13.50
C LYS A 181 -0.31 -15.72 -13.10
N TYR A 182 0.63 -15.13 -12.37
CA TYR A 182 1.87 -15.78 -11.97
C TYR A 182 1.83 -16.35 -10.56
N LYS A 183 0.68 -16.30 -9.88
CA LYS A 183 0.45 -16.82 -8.53
C LYS A 183 1.46 -16.30 -7.49
N VAL A 184 1.89 -15.06 -7.60
CA VAL A 184 2.94 -14.46 -6.77
C VAL A 184 2.68 -14.66 -5.28
N LEU A 185 1.45 -14.42 -4.80
CA LEU A 185 1.10 -14.57 -3.39
C LEU A 185 1.10 -16.04 -2.89
N ALA A 186 1.09 -17.00 -3.79
CA ALA A 186 1.12 -18.44 -3.45
C ALA A 186 2.53 -19.03 -3.47
N ASP A 187 3.54 -18.31 -3.96
CA ASP A 187 4.87 -18.82 -4.29
C ASP A 187 5.94 -18.49 -3.23
N GLY A 188 5.56 -18.51 -1.96
CA GLY A 188 6.52 -18.42 -0.86
C GLY A 188 7.11 -17.04 -0.61
N TYR A 189 8.41 -16.86 -0.87
CA TYR A 189 9.16 -15.68 -0.50
C TYR A 189 9.77 -14.96 -1.71
N ALA A 190 9.87 -13.64 -1.61
CA ALA A 190 10.71 -12.86 -2.51
C ALA A 190 12.19 -13.03 -2.15
N TRP A 191 13.04 -13.03 -3.18
CA TRP A 191 14.49 -13.20 -3.04
C TRP A 191 15.23 -12.00 -3.60
N ASN A 192 16.05 -11.38 -2.77
CA ASN A 192 16.92 -10.29 -3.18
C ASN A 192 17.92 -10.75 -4.25
N GLN A 193 18.06 -9.99 -5.33
CA GLN A 193 19.04 -10.18 -6.40
C GLN A 193 20.06 -9.05 -6.45
N LEU A 194 19.63 -7.79 -6.22
CA LEU A 194 20.49 -6.62 -6.20
C LEU A 194 19.87 -5.53 -5.32
N MET A 195 20.69 -4.94 -4.48
CA MET A 195 20.39 -3.73 -3.69
C MET A 195 21.48 -2.71 -3.92
N ASP A 196 21.25 -1.80 -4.84
CA ASP A 196 22.16 -0.70 -5.15
C ASP A 196 21.68 0.58 -4.46
N GLU A 197 22.25 0.82 -3.27
CA GLU A 197 21.89 1.97 -2.44
C GLU A 197 22.29 3.30 -3.10
N GLN A 198 23.37 3.30 -3.89
CA GLN A 198 23.85 4.51 -4.54
C GLN A 198 22.90 4.98 -5.65
N ASN A 199 22.41 4.05 -6.46
CA ASN A 199 21.47 4.35 -7.55
C ASN A 199 20.01 4.14 -7.18
N LYS A 200 19.71 3.85 -5.91
CA LYS A 200 18.36 3.58 -5.39
C LYS A 200 17.62 2.53 -6.22
N THR A 201 18.36 1.48 -6.60
CA THR A 201 17.83 0.39 -7.42
C THR A 201 17.71 -0.89 -6.62
N MET A 202 16.52 -1.47 -6.61
CA MET A 202 16.22 -2.74 -5.98
C MET A 202 15.81 -3.75 -7.06
N VAL A 203 16.44 -4.91 -7.06
CA VAL A 203 16.05 -6.04 -7.92
C VAL A 203 15.78 -7.26 -7.06
N PHE A 204 14.61 -7.86 -7.22
CA PHE A 204 14.25 -9.08 -6.52
C PHE A 204 13.42 -10.01 -7.40
N SER A 205 13.51 -11.29 -7.14
CA SER A 205 12.65 -12.31 -7.78
C SER A 205 11.56 -12.76 -6.83
N HIS A 206 10.39 -13.04 -7.38
CA HIS A 206 9.32 -13.74 -6.69
C HIS A 206 8.62 -14.69 -7.67
N GLY A 207 8.72 -15.98 -7.38
CA GLY A 207 8.29 -17.00 -8.32
C GLY A 207 9.01 -16.89 -9.66
N ARG A 208 8.24 -16.71 -10.73
CA ARG A 208 8.76 -16.57 -12.10
C ARG A 208 8.99 -15.13 -12.53
N LEU A 209 8.80 -14.17 -11.65
CA LEU A 209 8.92 -12.75 -11.96
C LEU A 209 10.21 -12.19 -11.39
N LEU A 210 10.80 -11.27 -12.14
CA LEU A 210 11.86 -10.38 -11.69
C LEU A 210 11.26 -8.98 -11.62
N PHE A 211 11.40 -8.36 -10.48
CA PHE A 211 10.98 -6.98 -10.21
C PHE A 211 12.22 -6.08 -10.16
N VAL A 212 12.12 -4.94 -10.82
CA VAL A 212 13.19 -3.93 -10.89
C VAL A 212 12.58 -2.57 -10.56
#